data_7bb06b09ce7ebe8302de8643ac9aee77
#
_entry.id   7bb06b09ce7ebe8302de8643ac9aee77
#
_cell.length_a   1.000
_cell.length_b   1.000
_cell.length_c   1.000
_cell.angle_alpha   90.00
_cell.angle_beta   90.00
_cell.angle_gamma   90.00
#
_symmetry.space_group_name_H-M   'P 1'
#
loop_
_entity.id
_entity.type
_entity.pdbx_description
1 polymer ?
#
loop_
_entity_poly.entity_id
_entity_poly.type
_entity_poly.pdbx_seq_one_letter_code
_entity_poly.pdbx_strand_id
1 'polypeptide(L)'
;MGQARPQRRKAVIVEDDADLRWLTAALLEESELDIIECESAEAALATMLICGKDVTMIFADIRLPGVMDGVDLACEVRMRWPHLTMIVTSGNPGDRLQHLPPGVLYMPKPWQPLNILMVAERARLGQSLSALNATT
;
A
#
# COMPACT_ATOMS: atom_id res chain seq x y z
N MET A 1 7.76 32.81 -15.63
CA MET A 1 7.41 32.14 -14.41
C MET A 1 6.92 30.72 -14.72
N GLY A 2 7.59 29.73 -14.15
CA GLY A 2 7.21 28.36 -14.37
C GLY A 2 5.90 28.01 -13.67
N GLN A 3 5.08 27.20 -14.32
CA GLN A 3 3.89 26.66 -13.69
C GLN A 3 4.31 25.58 -12.71
N ALA A 4 3.72 25.60 -11.52
CA ALA A 4 3.92 24.51 -10.57
C ALA A 4 3.36 23.23 -11.15
N ARG A 5 4.16 22.16 -11.14
CA ARG A 5 3.65 20.85 -11.52
C ARG A 5 2.62 20.40 -10.48
N PRO A 6 1.50 19.82 -10.92
CA PRO A 6 0.60 19.19 -9.97
C PRO A 6 1.39 18.19 -9.13
N GLN A 7 1.23 18.22 -7.83
CA GLN A 7 1.85 17.21 -6.98
C GLN A 7 1.28 15.85 -7.33
N ARG A 8 2.17 14.90 -7.58
CA ARG A 8 1.75 13.52 -7.76
C ARG A 8 1.22 12.97 -6.45
N ARG A 9 0.25 12.09 -6.57
CA ARG A 9 -0.20 11.30 -5.44
C ARG A 9 0.91 10.35 -5.02
N LYS A 10 0.90 9.94 -3.77
CA LYS A 10 1.95 9.12 -3.18
C LYS A 10 1.47 7.71 -2.92
N ALA A 11 2.38 6.75 -3.06
CA ALA A 11 2.18 5.37 -2.62
C ALA A 11 3.27 5.03 -1.61
N VAL A 12 2.89 4.34 -0.56
CA VAL A 12 3.82 3.89 0.48
C VAL A 12 4.00 2.38 0.36
N ILE A 13 5.25 1.94 0.31
CA ILE A 13 5.61 0.52 0.32
C ILE A 13 6.23 0.20 1.67
N VAL A 14 5.74 -0.85 2.32
CA VAL A 14 6.22 -1.27 3.62
C VAL A 14 6.73 -2.71 3.51
N GLU A 15 8.04 -2.86 3.53
CA GLU A 15 8.71 -4.14 3.33
C GLU A 15 10.10 -4.07 3.98
N ASP A 16 10.45 -5.05 4.81
CA ASP A 16 11.75 -5.07 5.48
C ASP A 16 12.85 -5.67 4.60
N ASP A 17 12.50 -6.51 3.61
CA ASP A 17 13.47 -7.02 2.65
C ASP A 17 13.81 -5.92 1.64
N ALA A 18 15.04 -5.43 1.68
CA ALA A 18 15.47 -4.30 0.85
C ALA A 18 15.35 -4.58 -0.64
N ASP A 19 15.68 -5.79 -1.09
CA ASP A 19 15.65 -6.14 -2.49
C ASP A 19 14.21 -6.19 -3.01
N LEU A 20 13.31 -6.81 -2.25
CA LEU A 20 11.91 -6.88 -2.61
C LEU A 20 11.26 -5.50 -2.56
N ARG A 21 11.60 -4.69 -1.57
CA ARG A 21 11.11 -3.31 -1.46
C ARG A 21 11.53 -2.48 -2.67
N TRP A 22 12.80 -2.57 -3.05
CA TRP A 22 13.32 -1.86 -4.21
C TRP A 22 12.61 -2.28 -5.50
N LEU A 23 12.44 -3.59 -5.68
CA LEU A 23 11.77 -4.12 -6.87
C LEU A 23 10.31 -3.65 -6.96
N THR A 24 9.60 -3.68 -5.82
CA THR A 24 8.22 -3.22 -5.76
C THR A 24 8.13 -1.73 -6.06
N ALA A 25 9.05 -0.95 -5.53
CA ALA A 25 9.12 0.50 -5.78
C ALA A 25 9.33 0.77 -7.27
N ALA A 26 10.26 0.07 -7.89
CA ALA A 26 10.55 0.25 -9.32
C ALA A 26 9.32 -0.05 -10.18
N LEU A 27 8.56 -1.10 -9.83
CA LEU A 27 7.32 -1.42 -10.51
C LEU A 27 6.28 -0.30 -10.38
N LEU A 28 6.08 0.18 -9.16
CA LEU A 28 5.04 1.17 -8.89
C LEU A 28 5.37 2.56 -9.45
N GLU A 29 6.64 2.86 -9.69
CA GLU A 29 7.02 4.12 -10.34
C GLU A 29 6.42 4.24 -11.74
N GLU A 30 6.12 3.14 -12.40
CA GLU A 30 5.47 3.16 -13.71
C GLU A 30 4.04 3.69 -13.65
N SER A 31 3.45 3.75 -12.47
CA SER A 31 2.05 4.17 -12.28
C SER A 31 1.88 5.66 -12.03
N GLU A 32 2.91 6.47 -12.26
CA GLU A 32 2.87 7.91 -12.07
C GLU A 32 2.57 8.31 -10.62
N LEU A 33 3.00 7.48 -9.68
CA LEU A 33 2.92 7.75 -8.24
C LEU A 33 4.31 8.07 -7.72
N ASP A 34 4.41 8.95 -6.76
CA ASP A 34 5.65 9.16 -6.01
C ASP A 34 5.71 8.10 -4.92
N ILE A 35 6.81 7.36 -4.88
CA ILE A 35 6.93 6.19 -4.02
C ILE A 35 7.72 6.54 -2.76
N ILE A 36 7.19 6.17 -1.61
CA ILE A 36 7.87 6.28 -0.33
C ILE A 36 8.11 4.86 0.18
N GLU A 37 9.37 4.53 0.47
CA GLU A 37 9.75 3.22 0.96
C GLU A 37 9.92 3.26 2.47
N CYS A 38 9.32 2.28 3.15
CA CYS A 38 9.41 2.13 4.61
C CYS A 38 9.82 0.70 4.95
N GLU A 39 10.63 0.54 5.98
CA GLU A 39 11.14 -0.76 6.40
C GLU A 39 10.27 -1.43 7.47
N SER A 40 9.35 -0.69 8.08
CA SER A 40 8.52 -1.18 9.17
C SER A 40 7.16 -0.50 9.15
N ALA A 41 6.21 -1.11 9.85
CA ALA A 41 4.88 -0.53 10.03
C ALA A 41 4.94 0.79 10.80
N GLU A 42 5.83 0.85 11.81
CA GLU A 42 6.01 2.06 12.60
C GLU A 42 6.52 3.23 11.74
N ALA A 43 7.48 2.96 10.85
CA ALA A 43 7.98 3.97 9.92
C ALA A 43 6.89 4.44 8.97
N ALA A 44 6.07 3.51 8.48
CA ALA A 44 4.96 3.84 7.59
C ALA A 44 3.93 4.71 8.31
N LEU A 45 3.58 4.38 9.55
CA LEU A 45 2.62 5.17 10.32
C LEU A 45 3.15 6.59 10.56
N ALA A 46 4.44 6.72 10.89
CA ALA A 46 5.07 8.03 11.05
C ALA A 46 4.98 8.85 9.76
N THR A 47 5.24 8.22 8.62
CA THR A 47 5.10 8.85 7.30
C THR A 47 3.66 9.32 7.06
N MET A 48 2.69 8.47 7.38
CA MET A 48 1.27 8.80 7.20
C MET A 48 0.85 9.99 8.06
N LEU A 49 1.39 10.13 9.26
CA LEU A 49 1.08 11.27 10.11
C LEU A 49 1.58 12.58 9.52
N ILE A 50 2.60 12.53 8.66
CA ILE A 50 3.16 13.71 8.01
C ILE A 50 2.41 14.03 6.69
N CYS A 51 2.19 13.03 5.84
CA CYS A 51 1.69 13.28 4.48
C CYS A 51 0.53 12.35 4.08
N GLY A 52 -0.18 11.77 5.03
CA GLY A 52 -1.22 10.79 4.74
C GLY A 52 -2.32 11.28 3.80
N LYS A 53 -2.65 12.56 3.83
CA LYS A 53 -3.68 13.13 2.94
C LYS A 53 -3.28 13.06 1.46
N ASP A 54 -1.97 12.98 1.18
CA ASP A 54 -1.45 12.90 -0.18
C ASP A 54 -1.22 11.46 -0.63
N VAL A 55 -1.37 10.50 0.28
CA VAL A 55 -1.17 9.08 -0.01
C VAL A 55 -2.48 8.49 -0.51
N THR A 56 -2.40 7.81 -1.64
CA THR A 56 -3.55 7.17 -2.26
C THR A 56 -3.53 5.65 -2.10
N MET A 57 -2.37 5.09 -1.77
CA MET A 57 -2.17 3.65 -1.70
C MET A 57 -1.07 3.29 -0.70
N ILE A 58 -1.29 2.23 0.08
CA ILE A 58 -0.25 1.59 0.87
C ILE A 58 -0.20 0.11 0.51
N PHE A 59 1.01 -0.37 0.24
CA PHE A 59 1.27 -1.77 -0.06
C PHE A 59 2.23 -2.30 0.99
N ALA A 60 1.75 -3.17 1.88
CA ALA A 60 2.51 -3.60 3.06
C ALA A 60 2.57 -5.11 3.18
N ASP A 61 3.76 -5.63 3.52
CA ASP A 61 3.89 -7.01 3.96
C ASP A 61 3.21 -7.17 5.32
N ILE A 62 2.55 -8.31 5.53
CA ILE A 62 1.97 -8.63 6.84
C ILE A 62 3.10 -8.85 7.86
N ARG A 63 4.14 -9.60 7.48
CA ARG A 63 5.25 -9.92 8.38
C ARG A 63 6.30 -8.83 8.33
N LEU A 64 6.30 -8.01 9.36
CA LEU A 64 7.22 -6.87 9.48
C LEU A 64 7.90 -6.91 10.85
N PRO A 65 9.14 -6.37 10.96
CA PRO A 65 9.82 -6.27 12.24
C PRO A 65 9.14 -5.25 13.15
N GLY A 66 9.43 -5.32 14.43
CA GLY A 66 8.88 -4.39 15.41
C GLY A 66 7.63 -4.90 16.08
N VAL A 67 6.89 -4.01 16.71
CA VAL A 67 5.69 -4.35 17.47
C VAL A 67 4.48 -4.50 16.58
N MET A 68 4.39 -3.66 15.54
CA MET A 68 3.27 -3.69 14.59
C MET A 68 3.61 -4.54 13.38
N ASP A 69 2.66 -5.36 12.94
CA ASP A 69 2.75 -6.02 11.63
C ASP A 69 1.88 -5.28 10.60
N GLY A 70 1.80 -5.83 9.39
CA GLY A 70 1.02 -5.21 8.32
C GLY A 70 -0.48 -5.18 8.59
N VAL A 71 -1.01 -6.14 9.36
CA VAL A 71 -2.43 -6.15 9.74
C VAL A 71 -2.71 -5.04 10.76
N ASP A 72 -1.82 -4.87 11.75
CA ASP A 72 -1.95 -3.77 12.72
C ASP A 72 -1.91 -2.42 12.01
N LEU A 73 -1.00 -2.28 11.04
CA LEU A 73 -0.92 -1.06 10.24
C LEU A 73 -2.22 -0.83 9.46
N ALA A 74 -2.76 -1.89 8.85
CA ALA A 74 -4.00 -1.78 8.09
C ALA A 74 -5.17 -1.30 8.95
N CYS A 75 -5.26 -1.78 10.19
CA CYS A 75 -6.30 -1.35 11.11
C CYS A 75 -6.18 0.15 11.43
N GLU A 76 -4.96 0.62 11.71
CA GLU A 76 -4.73 2.04 11.97
C GLU A 76 -5.04 2.90 10.75
N VAL A 77 -4.59 2.46 9.59
CA VAL A 77 -4.78 3.21 8.35
C VAL A 77 -6.25 3.31 7.98
N ARG A 78 -7.00 2.23 8.08
CA ARG A 78 -8.43 2.23 7.75
C ARG A 78 -9.22 3.15 8.67
N MET A 79 -8.80 3.24 9.92
CA MET A 79 -9.47 4.11 10.89
C MET A 79 -9.22 5.59 10.61
N ARG A 80 -7.98 5.93 10.26
CA ARG A 80 -7.57 7.34 10.13
C ARG A 80 -7.65 7.89 8.71
N TRP A 81 -7.43 7.03 7.71
CA TRP A 81 -7.41 7.44 6.29
C TRP A 81 -8.26 6.46 5.47
N PRO A 82 -9.58 6.45 5.69
CA PRO A 82 -10.46 5.44 5.07
C PRO A 82 -10.57 5.56 3.55
N HIS A 83 -10.13 6.66 2.97
CA HIS A 83 -10.24 6.91 1.53
C HIS A 83 -9.15 6.24 0.70
N LEU A 84 -8.02 5.90 1.32
CA LEU A 84 -6.90 5.34 0.56
C LEU A 84 -7.07 3.83 0.34
N THR A 85 -6.36 3.33 -0.66
CA THR A 85 -6.32 1.91 -0.98
C THR A 85 -5.27 1.23 -0.12
N MET A 86 -5.70 0.31 0.75
CA MET A 86 -4.79 -0.43 1.61
C MET A 86 -4.68 -1.87 1.12
N ILE A 87 -3.46 -2.33 0.85
CA ILE A 87 -3.17 -3.67 0.38
C ILE A 87 -2.16 -4.31 1.32
N VAL A 88 -2.44 -5.54 1.75
CA VAL A 88 -1.47 -6.34 2.49
C VAL A 88 -1.11 -7.57 1.68
N THR A 89 0.13 -8.03 1.83
CA THR A 89 0.65 -9.18 1.10
C THR A 89 1.43 -10.09 2.03
N SER A 90 1.37 -11.40 1.77
CA SER A 90 2.17 -12.39 2.50
C SER A 90 2.15 -13.72 1.77
N GLY A 91 3.21 -14.48 1.90
CA GLY A 91 3.24 -15.87 1.43
C GLY A 91 2.67 -16.84 2.45
N ASN A 92 2.61 -16.43 3.71
CA ASN A 92 2.12 -17.27 4.81
C ASN A 92 1.52 -16.38 5.89
N PRO A 93 0.27 -15.93 5.69
CA PRO A 93 -0.36 -14.98 6.61
C PRO A 93 -0.82 -15.61 7.93
N GLY A 94 -0.98 -16.94 7.98
CA GLY A 94 -1.50 -17.62 9.16
C GLY A 94 -2.90 -17.14 9.53
N ASP A 95 -3.14 -16.95 10.81
CA ASP A 95 -4.43 -16.50 11.33
C ASP A 95 -4.65 -14.99 11.18
N ARG A 96 -3.64 -14.26 10.71
CA ARG A 96 -3.74 -12.80 10.68
C ARG A 96 -4.76 -12.27 9.69
N LEU A 97 -5.10 -13.04 8.64
CA LEU A 97 -6.08 -12.58 7.65
C LEU A 97 -7.45 -12.32 8.25
N GLN A 98 -7.85 -13.10 9.24
CA GLN A 98 -9.15 -12.91 9.87
C GLN A 98 -9.25 -11.61 10.68
N HIS A 99 -8.13 -10.96 10.96
CA HIS A 99 -8.08 -9.71 11.69
C HIS A 99 -8.04 -8.48 10.78
N LEU A 100 -8.06 -8.67 9.45
CA LEU A 100 -8.09 -7.54 8.52
C LEU A 100 -9.43 -6.81 8.59
N PRO A 101 -9.42 -5.47 8.68
CA PRO A 101 -10.66 -4.71 8.62
C PRO A 101 -11.29 -4.75 7.23
N PRO A 102 -12.60 -4.49 7.13
CA PRO A 102 -13.25 -4.41 5.81
C PRO A 102 -12.59 -3.38 4.90
N GLY A 103 -12.53 -3.69 3.62
CA GLY A 103 -11.99 -2.79 2.61
C GLY A 103 -10.50 -2.89 2.38
N VAL A 104 -9.79 -3.75 3.13
CA VAL A 104 -8.38 -4.03 2.89
C VAL A 104 -8.25 -5.19 1.91
N LEU A 105 -7.44 -4.98 0.88
CA LEU A 105 -7.18 -6.02 -0.12
C LEU A 105 -6.01 -6.90 0.34
N TYR A 106 -6.18 -8.21 0.28
CA TYR A 106 -5.09 -9.16 0.48
C TYR A 106 -4.59 -9.68 -0.87
N MET A 107 -3.29 -9.58 -1.10
CA MET A 107 -2.65 -10.08 -2.31
C MET A 107 -1.62 -11.14 -1.90
N PRO A 108 -1.88 -12.42 -2.16
CA PRO A 108 -0.93 -13.48 -1.77
C PRO A 108 0.37 -13.41 -2.56
N LYS A 109 1.47 -13.80 -1.93
CA LYS A 109 2.75 -13.99 -2.61
C LYS A 109 2.82 -15.42 -3.17
N PRO A 110 3.43 -15.63 -4.32
CA PRO A 110 3.98 -14.61 -5.22
C PRO A 110 2.86 -13.93 -6.01
N TRP A 111 2.93 -12.61 -6.06
CA TRP A 111 1.99 -11.82 -6.87
C TRP A 111 2.64 -11.50 -8.23
N GLN A 112 1.81 -11.28 -9.23
CA GLN A 112 2.30 -10.89 -10.54
C GLN A 112 2.39 -9.37 -10.64
N PRO A 113 3.42 -8.84 -11.34
CA PRO A 113 3.55 -7.39 -11.53
C PRO A 113 2.28 -6.71 -12.02
N LEU A 114 1.55 -7.35 -12.94
CA LEU A 114 0.32 -6.78 -13.48
C LEU A 114 -0.74 -6.55 -12.39
N ASN A 115 -0.82 -7.43 -11.39
CA ASN A 115 -1.78 -7.26 -10.30
C ASN A 115 -1.54 -5.97 -9.54
N ILE A 116 -0.27 -5.70 -9.20
CA ILE A 116 0.10 -4.48 -8.48
C ILE A 116 -0.16 -3.25 -9.35
N LEU A 117 0.22 -3.30 -10.62
CA LEU A 117 0.04 -2.17 -11.53
C LEU A 117 -1.43 -1.83 -11.72
N MET A 118 -2.30 -2.84 -11.80
CA MET A 118 -3.74 -2.62 -11.93
C MET A 118 -4.33 -1.95 -10.68
N VAL A 119 -3.93 -2.40 -9.51
CA VAL A 119 -4.40 -1.81 -8.25
C VAL A 119 -3.88 -0.39 -8.10
N ALA A 120 -2.62 -0.15 -8.44
CA ALA A 120 -2.01 1.17 -8.38
C ALA A 120 -2.71 2.15 -9.31
N GLU A 121 -3.06 1.73 -10.52
CA GLU A 121 -3.77 2.58 -11.47
C GLU A 121 -5.16 2.93 -10.95
N ARG A 122 -5.88 1.97 -10.38
CA ARG A 122 -7.17 2.24 -9.75
C ARG A 122 -7.05 3.22 -8.59
N ALA A 123 -6.04 3.04 -7.75
CA ALA A 123 -5.79 3.93 -6.62
C ALA A 123 -5.46 5.34 -7.10
N ARG A 124 -4.62 5.46 -8.13
CA ARG A 124 -4.25 6.75 -8.72
C ARG A 124 -5.48 7.51 -9.24
N LEU A 125 -6.41 6.78 -9.84
CA LEU A 125 -7.63 7.36 -10.39
C LEU A 125 -8.74 7.56 -9.35
N GLY A 126 -8.53 7.15 -8.10
CA GLY A 126 -9.54 7.25 -7.05
C GLY A 126 -10.69 6.27 -7.20
N GLN A 127 -10.51 5.18 -7.95
CA GLN A 127 -11.55 4.18 -8.19
C GLN A 127 -11.64 3.18 -7.06
N SER A 128 -12.86 2.70 -6.80
CA SER A 128 -13.12 1.74 -5.73
C SER A 128 -12.51 0.37 -6.04
N LEU A 129 -11.95 -0.29 -5.03
CA LEU A 129 -11.50 -1.67 -5.13
C LEU A 129 -12.65 -2.65 -5.37
N SER A 130 -13.87 -2.29 -5.00
CA SER A 130 -15.06 -3.12 -5.26
C SER A 130 -15.23 -3.41 -6.74
N ALA A 131 -14.85 -2.48 -7.62
CA ALA A 131 -14.93 -2.68 -9.06
C ALA A 131 -13.99 -3.77 -9.56
N LEU A 132 -12.86 -3.97 -8.89
CA LEU A 132 -11.92 -5.07 -9.22
C LEU A 132 -12.51 -6.43 -8.86
N ASN A 133 -13.14 -6.53 -7.71
CA ASN A 133 -13.73 -7.78 -7.25
C ASN A 133 -14.95 -8.16 -8.11
N ALA A 134 -15.68 -7.19 -8.62
CA ALA A 134 -16.86 -7.43 -9.45
C ALA A 134 -16.52 -7.99 -10.84
N THR A 135 -15.26 -7.87 -11.27
CA THR A 135 -14.83 -8.32 -12.61
C THR A 135 -14.19 -9.70 -12.62
N THR A 136 -14.07 -10.34 -11.47
CA THR A 136 -13.47 -11.67 -11.37
C THR A 136 -14.47 -12.79 -11.57
#